data_5a9c01f20813997908d9cbfac8bf6bb9
#
_entry.id   5a9c01f20813997908d9cbfac8bf6bb9
#
_cell.length_a   1.000
_cell.length_b   1.000
_cell.length_c   1.000
_cell.angle_alpha   90.00
_cell.angle_beta   90.00
_cell.angle_gamma   90.00
#
_symmetry.space_group_name_H-M   'P 1'
#
loop_
_entity.id
_entity.type
_entity.pdbx_description
1 polymer ?
#
loop_
_entity_poly.entity_id
_entity_poly.type
_entity_poly.pdbx_seq_one_letter_code
_entity_poly.pdbx_strand_id
1 'polypeptide(L)'
;MFNESWIALPVLISLLGLLLKQPALLFVAGLILAVAGVSWIWNRYAFYGLEYGRTFSERRVFVGETVEMLIGVTNRKFLPLSWLRMDDRLHADLPVLNAQVHPSSQPELGYLSNLFALRWYERVRRRYLLKPHHRGFYPFGPVRFRSGDFFGLFEQRQVRRQQDWLIVYPQVRPLAELGLPSKDPFGDSKAWQHIFEDPARTAGVREYQPEDGLRRIHWKASARLQKFQSRLYEPTTSHQLAIFLNVATFPQPWKGIVPQVLEEAVSVTASIASYGVTERYQVGLLANGSMPGSDQSLKVMPGRNPRQLTRILEALAAVTGFATIP
;
A
#
# COMPACT_ATOMS: atom_id res chain seq x y z
N MET A 1 -23.90 -18.97 18.98
CA MET A 1 -24.98 -19.72 18.28
C MET A 1 -25.99 -20.11 19.34
N PHE A 2 -26.91 -19.23 19.72
CA PHE A 2 -28.10 -19.66 20.38
C PHE A 2 -29.03 -20.21 19.29
N ASN A 3 -29.24 -21.51 19.35
CA ASN A 3 -30.14 -22.24 18.51
C ASN A 3 -31.57 -21.68 18.76
N GLU A 4 -32.49 -21.78 17.82
CA GLU A 4 -33.89 -21.37 17.93
C GLU A 4 -34.63 -22.06 19.11
N SER A 5 -33.95 -22.99 19.77
CA SER A 5 -34.41 -23.74 20.95
C SER A 5 -34.73 -22.91 22.19
N TRP A 6 -34.25 -21.66 22.33
CA TRP A 6 -34.61 -20.79 23.44
C TRP A 6 -36.08 -20.34 23.40
N ILE A 7 -36.70 -20.31 22.19
CA ILE A 7 -38.13 -20.03 22.02
C ILE A 7 -38.99 -21.14 22.64
N ALA A 8 -38.44 -22.35 22.66
CA ALA A 8 -39.14 -23.49 23.22
C ALA A 8 -39.44 -23.33 24.73
N LEU A 9 -38.53 -22.64 25.46
CA LEU A 9 -38.68 -22.44 26.92
C LEU A 9 -39.92 -21.58 27.25
N PRO A 10 -40.12 -20.36 26.75
CA PRO A 10 -41.30 -19.54 27.04
C PRO A 10 -42.59 -20.17 26.50
N VAL A 11 -42.52 -20.90 25.39
CA VAL A 11 -43.66 -21.63 24.84
C VAL A 11 -44.07 -22.74 25.79
N LEU A 12 -43.10 -23.50 26.33
CA LEU A 12 -43.34 -24.56 27.31
C LEU A 12 -43.91 -23.99 28.62
N ILE A 13 -43.35 -22.88 29.14
CA ILE A 13 -43.86 -22.19 30.33
C ILE A 13 -45.28 -21.67 30.10
N SER A 14 -45.57 -21.13 28.90
CA SER A 14 -46.94 -20.70 28.56
C SER A 14 -47.94 -21.85 28.56
N LEU A 15 -47.54 -22.97 27.96
CA LEU A 15 -48.37 -24.17 27.90
C LEU A 15 -48.66 -24.72 29.33
N LEU A 16 -47.60 -24.76 30.17
CA LEU A 16 -47.71 -25.18 31.56
C LEU A 16 -48.60 -24.24 32.38
N GLY A 17 -48.48 -22.92 32.16
CA GLY A 17 -49.30 -21.90 32.79
C GLY A 17 -50.77 -22.02 32.44
N LEU A 18 -51.08 -22.36 31.19
CA LEU A 18 -52.46 -22.63 30.73
C LEU A 18 -52.99 -23.92 31.35
N LEU A 19 -52.21 -24.97 31.41
CA LEU A 19 -52.59 -26.27 31.93
C LEU A 19 -52.87 -26.22 33.45
N LEU A 20 -52.01 -25.49 34.20
CA LEU A 20 -52.12 -25.31 35.64
C LEU A 20 -53.04 -24.15 36.04
N LYS A 21 -53.60 -23.40 35.06
CA LYS A 21 -54.41 -22.20 35.29
C LYS A 21 -53.72 -21.16 36.18
N GLN A 22 -52.40 -21.06 36.10
CA GLN A 22 -51.55 -20.17 36.90
C GLN A 22 -51.18 -18.90 36.12
N PRO A 23 -51.80 -17.73 36.42
CA PRO A 23 -51.54 -16.49 35.68
C PRO A 23 -50.10 -15.98 35.85
N ALA A 24 -49.44 -16.32 36.95
CA ALA A 24 -48.04 -15.94 37.16
C ALA A 24 -47.09 -16.56 36.15
N LEU A 25 -47.33 -17.82 35.75
CA LEU A 25 -46.50 -18.47 34.69
C LEU A 25 -46.73 -17.85 33.34
N LEU A 26 -47.95 -17.43 33.01
CA LEU A 26 -48.26 -16.74 31.78
C LEU A 26 -47.60 -15.36 31.73
N PHE A 27 -47.59 -14.65 32.85
CA PHE A 27 -46.89 -13.36 32.96
C PHE A 27 -45.39 -13.53 32.77
N VAL A 28 -44.74 -14.49 33.39
CA VAL A 28 -43.29 -14.78 33.22
C VAL A 28 -42.99 -15.15 31.77
N ALA A 29 -43.79 -16.02 31.16
CA ALA A 29 -43.59 -16.38 29.74
C ALA A 29 -43.74 -15.14 28.80
N GLY A 30 -44.74 -14.31 29.05
CA GLY A 30 -44.95 -13.07 28.34
C GLY A 30 -43.77 -12.09 28.46
N LEU A 31 -43.21 -11.97 29.67
CA LEU A 31 -42.03 -11.15 29.93
C LEU A 31 -40.80 -11.66 29.16
N ILE A 32 -40.56 -12.98 29.19
CA ILE A 32 -39.44 -13.58 28.43
C ILE A 32 -39.60 -13.32 26.92
N LEU A 33 -40.82 -13.51 26.39
CA LEU A 33 -41.10 -13.24 24.97
C LEU A 33 -40.94 -11.78 24.64
N ALA A 34 -41.34 -10.85 25.50
CA ALA A 34 -41.15 -9.42 25.31
C ALA A 34 -39.66 -9.03 25.25
N VAL A 35 -38.87 -9.54 26.21
CA VAL A 35 -37.42 -9.34 26.25
C VAL A 35 -36.78 -9.87 24.95
N ALA A 36 -37.17 -11.07 24.57
CA ALA A 36 -36.65 -11.70 23.36
C ALA A 36 -37.03 -10.93 22.07
N GLY A 37 -38.26 -10.44 21.99
CA GLY A 37 -38.72 -9.61 20.88
C GLY A 37 -37.92 -8.31 20.78
N VAL A 38 -37.70 -7.62 21.92
CA VAL A 38 -36.86 -6.43 21.98
C VAL A 38 -35.43 -6.73 21.53
N SER A 39 -34.84 -7.80 22.06
CA SER A 39 -33.48 -8.26 21.73
C SER A 39 -33.36 -8.60 20.25
N TRP A 40 -34.35 -9.26 19.67
CA TRP A 40 -34.37 -9.57 18.23
C TRP A 40 -34.42 -8.31 17.36
N ILE A 41 -35.28 -7.34 17.69
CA ILE A 41 -35.36 -6.06 17.00
C ILE A 41 -34.00 -5.34 17.12
N TRP A 42 -33.44 -5.29 18.34
CA TRP A 42 -32.14 -4.66 18.58
C TRP A 42 -31.03 -5.26 17.72
N ASN A 43 -30.95 -6.57 17.71
CA ASN A 43 -29.95 -7.29 16.93
C ASN A 43 -30.17 -7.07 15.42
N ARG A 44 -31.43 -7.09 14.94
CA ARG A 44 -31.79 -6.88 13.53
C ARG A 44 -31.26 -5.55 12.99
N TYR A 45 -31.30 -4.49 13.81
CA TYR A 45 -30.86 -3.15 13.44
C TYR A 45 -29.46 -2.81 13.93
N ALA A 46 -28.68 -3.74 14.49
CA ALA A 46 -27.38 -3.48 15.07
C ALA A 46 -26.43 -2.78 14.08
N PHE A 47 -26.31 -3.27 12.85
CA PHE A 47 -25.42 -2.71 11.84
C PHE A 47 -26.04 -1.65 10.91
N TYR A 48 -27.32 -1.39 11.07
CA TYR A 48 -27.97 -0.30 10.31
C TYR A 48 -27.37 1.04 10.76
N GLY A 49 -27.07 1.94 9.79
CA GLY A 49 -26.49 3.25 10.09
C GLY A 49 -25.13 3.23 10.79
N LEU A 50 -24.41 2.09 10.78
CA LEU A 50 -23.04 2.00 11.27
C LEU A 50 -22.08 2.34 10.14
N GLU A 51 -21.27 3.39 10.32
CA GLU A 51 -20.21 3.78 9.41
C GLU A 51 -18.85 3.39 9.98
N TYR A 52 -17.97 2.92 9.10
CA TYR A 52 -16.60 2.60 9.41
C TYR A 52 -15.69 3.29 8.40
N GLY A 53 -14.60 3.85 8.87
CA GLY A 53 -13.56 4.42 8.03
C GLY A 53 -12.17 4.19 8.61
N ARG A 54 -11.22 3.94 7.72
CA ARG A 54 -9.80 3.88 8.03
C ARG A 54 -9.09 4.94 7.21
N THR A 55 -8.23 5.70 7.86
CA THR A 55 -7.40 6.71 7.20
C THR A 55 -5.96 6.58 7.70
N PHE A 56 -5.01 6.79 6.80
CA PHE A 56 -3.59 6.81 7.11
C PHE A 56 -3.09 8.24 6.96
N SER A 57 -2.12 8.65 7.80
CA SER A 57 -1.41 9.92 7.62
C SER A 57 -0.75 9.97 6.24
N GLU A 58 -0.10 8.88 5.88
CA GLU A 58 0.52 8.66 4.59
C GLU A 58 0.30 7.23 4.12
N ARG A 59 0.05 7.04 2.82
CA ARG A 59 -0.13 5.71 2.23
C ARG A 59 1.15 5.14 1.63
N ARG A 60 2.21 5.95 1.58
CA ARG A 60 3.52 5.62 1.05
C ARG A 60 4.56 6.11 2.02
N VAL A 61 5.38 5.20 2.52
CA VAL A 61 6.35 5.46 3.58
C VAL A 61 7.61 4.63 3.35
N PHE A 62 8.70 5.03 3.95
CA PHE A 62 9.93 4.24 3.94
C PHE A 62 9.98 3.27 5.12
N VAL A 63 10.81 2.23 4.96
CA VAL A 63 11.10 1.28 6.04
C VAL A 63 11.58 2.03 7.28
N GLY A 64 10.99 1.72 8.44
CA GLY A 64 11.34 2.32 9.74
C GLY A 64 10.61 3.62 10.06
N GLU A 65 9.91 4.24 9.12
CA GLU A 65 9.06 5.40 9.39
C GLU A 65 7.80 5.02 10.16
N THR A 66 7.33 5.94 11.00
CA THR A 66 6.11 5.72 11.78
C THR A 66 4.91 6.33 11.05
N VAL A 67 3.90 5.52 10.82
CA VAL A 67 2.65 5.90 10.16
C VAL A 67 1.52 5.91 11.17
N GLU A 68 0.73 6.95 11.14
CA GLU A 68 -0.49 7.03 11.93
C GLU A 68 -1.68 6.46 11.15
N MET A 69 -2.36 5.49 11.73
CA MET A 69 -3.61 4.93 11.23
C MET A 69 -4.75 5.31 12.18
N LEU A 70 -5.75 5.98 11.65
CA LEU A 70 -6.97 6.35 12.36
C LEU A 70 -8.10 5.43 11.94
N ILE A 71 -8.69 4.74 12.90
CA ILE A 71 -9.90 3.95 12.73
C ILE A 71 -11.06 4.73 13.35
N GLY A 72 -12.06 5.04 12.54
CA GLY A 72 -13.28 5.71 12.96
C GLY A 72 -14.51 4.82 12.84
N VAL A 73 -15.33 4.76 13.89
CA VAL A 73 -16.62 4.10 13.89
C VAL A 73 -17.67 5.13 14.30
N THR A 74 -18.74 5.26 13.51
CA THR A 74 -19.82 6.20 13.76
C THR A 74 -21.15 5.46 13.78
N ASN A 75 -21.90 5.62 14.85
CA ASN A 75 -23.28 5.16 14.93
C ASN A 75 -24.21 6.31 14.52
N ARG A 76 -24.88 6.19 13.35
CA ARG A 76 -25.81 7.23 12.84
C ARG A 76 -27.27 6.91 13.10
N LYS A 77 -27.55 6.19 14.18
CA LYS A 77 -28.92 5.85 14.55
C LYS A 77 -29.18 6.14 16.02
N PHE A 78 -30.45 6.22 16.36
CA PHE A 78 -30.91 6.40 17.75
C PHE A 78 -30.65 5.14 18.61
N LEU A 79 -30.56 3.95 18.00
CA LEU A 79 -30.30 2.71 18.70
C LEU A 79 -28.82 2.61 19.10
N PRO A 80 -28.47 2.59 20.38
CA PRO A 80 -27.09 2.42 20.82
C PRO A 80 -26.60 0.98 20.57
N LEU A 81 -25.29 0.82 20.48
CA LEU A 81 -24.62 -0.48 20.42
C LEU A 81 -23.98 -0.74 21.78
N SER A 82 -24.52 -1.72 22.51
CA SER A 82 -23.99 -2.13 23.81
C SER A 82 -22.54 -2.58 23.71
N TRP A 83 -22.24 -3.32 22.66
CA TRP A 83 -20.89 -3.72 22.31
C TRP A 83 -20.78 -3.90 20.78
N LEU A 84 -19.62 -3.56 20.25
CA LEU A 84 -19.23 -3.79 18.87
C LEU A 84 -17.79 -4.27 18.86
N ARG A 85 -17.59 -5.54 18.54
CA ARG A 85 -16.26 -6.07 18.27
C ARG A 85 -15.95 -5.92 16.80
N MET A 86 -14.79 -5.33 16.53
CA MET A 86 -14.27 -5.11 15.21
C MET A 86 -12.91 -5.76 15.10
N ASP A 87 -12.78 -6.72 14.20
CA ASP A 87 -11.53 -7.41 13.90
C ASP A 87 -11.05 -6.97 12.50
N ASP A 88 -10.06 -6.12 12.47
CA ASP A 88 -9.47 -5.58 11.25
C ASP A 88 -8.27 -6.43 10.84
N ARG A 89 -8.28 -6.95 9.61
CA ARG A 89 -7.22 -7.80 9.11
C ARG A 89 -6.05 -6.97 8.61
N LEU A 90 -4.84 -7.36 9.01
CA LEU A 90 -3.57 -6.76 8.58
C LEU A 90 -2.49 -7.84 8.47
N HIS A 91 -1.33 -7.49 7.93
CA HIS A 91 -0.19 -8.40 7.87
C HIS A 91 0.41 -8.61 9.26
N ALA A 92 0.73 -9.86 9.61
CA ALA A 92 1.22 -10.20 10.95
C ALA A 92 2.56 -9.52 11.30
N ASP A 93 3.43 -9.36 10.28
CA ASP A 93 4.76 -8.76 10.44
C ASP A 93 4.72 -7.22 10.48
N LEU A 94 3.55 -6.61 10.44
CA LEU A 94 3.42 -5.15 10.55
C LEU A 94 3.29 -4.77 12.03
N PRO A 95 4.34 -4.22 12.68
CA PRO A 95 4.28 -3.85 14.09
C PRO A 95 3.31 -2.70 14.31
N VAL A 96 2.43 -2.87 15.28
CA VAL A 96 1.55 -1.83 15.82
C VAL A 96 2.06 -1.46 17.20
N LEU A 97 2.65 -0.27 17.35
CA LEU A 97 3.38 0.11 18.57
C LEU A 97 2.50 0.21 19.82
N ASN A 98 1.24 0.59 19.65
CA ASN A 98 0.31 0.87 20.74
C ASN A 98 -0.89 -0.10 20.82
N ALA A 99 -0.78 -1.28 20.18
CA ALA A 99 -1.78 -2.32 20.26
C ALA A 99 -1.16 -3.70 19.96
N GLN A 100 -1.86 -4.75 20.37
CA GLN A 100 -1.47 -6.12 20.07
C GLN A 100 -2.20 -6.61 18.82
N VAL A 101 -1.46 -7.24 17.93
CA VAL A 101 -2.00 -7.95 16.78
C VAL A 101 -2.23 -9.41 17.18
N HIS A 102 -3.45 -9.87 17.07
CA HIS A 102 -3.80 -11.25 17.38
C HIS A 102 -3.52 -12.13 16.15
N PRO A 103 -2.91 -13.30 16.34
CA PRO A 103 -2.61 -14.21 15.22
C PRO A 103 -3.89 -14.72 14.57
N SER A 104 -3.81 -14.99 13.28
CA SER A 104 -4.84 -15.64 12.48
C SER A 104 -4.51 -17.12 12.27
N SER A 105 -5.46 -17.88 11.71
CA SER A 105 -5.22 -19.23 11.20
C SER A 105 -4.22 -19.25 10.02
N GLN A 106 -4.01 -18.12 9.35
CA GLN A 106 -3.00 -17.93 8.31
C GLN A 106 -1.78 -17.24 8.91
N PRO A 107 -0.56 -17.82 8.79
CA PRO A 107 0.65 -17.33 9.47
C PRO A 107 1.00 -15.87 9.14
N GLU A 108 0.73 -15.45 7.90
CA GLU A 108 1.07 -14.10 7.40
C GLU A 108 0.06 -13.02 7.80
N LEU A 109 -1.07 -13.43 8.41
CA LEU A 109 -2.16 -12.52 8.72
C LEU A 109 -2.43 -12.43 10.21
N GLY A 110 -2.73 -11.21 10.65
CA GLY A 110 -3.16 -10.91 12.00
C GLY A 110 -4.48 -10.13 12.03
N TYR A 111 -5.03 -9.96 13.20
CA TYR A 111 -6.21 -9.17 13.47
C TYR A 111 -5.93 -8.11 14.51
N LEU A 112 -6.25 -6.87 14.19
CA LEU A 112 -6.34 -5.79 15.16
C LEU A 112 -7.77 -5.76 15.71
N SER A 113 -7.94 -6.31 16.91
CA SER A 113 -9.25 -6.42 17.55
C SER A 113 -9.57 -5.17 18.35
N ASN A 114 -10.75 -4.63 18.15
CA ASN A 114 -11.27 -3.48 18.85
C ASN A 114 -12.63 -3.79 19.44
N LEU A 115 -12.84 -3.37 20.66
CA LEU A 115 -14.15 -3.39 21.30
C LEU A 115 -14.61 -1.95 21.54
N PHE A 116 -15.81 -1.64 21.07
CA PHE A 116 -16.47 -0.35 21.20
C PHE A 116 -17.83 -0.53 21.88
N ALA A 117 -18.24 0.44 22.67
CA ALA A 117 -19.62 0.69 23.02
C ALA A 117 -19.99 2.04 22.43
N LEU A 118 -21.07 2.12 21.67
CA LEU A 118 -21.47 3.34 20.96
C LEU A 118 -22.87 3.78 21.37
N ARG A 119 -22.96 4.99 21.87
CA ARG A 119 -24.26 5.63 22.12
C ARG A 119 -24.95 6.02 20.81
N TRP A 120 -26.16 6.53 20.90
CA TRP A 120 -26.85 7.12 19.76
C TRP A 120 -26.04 8.30 19.18
N TYR A 121 -25.92 8.34 17.87
CA TYR A 121 -25.21 9.37 17.12
C TYR A 121 -23.78 9.61 17.54
N GLU A 122 -23.12 8.63 18.16
CA GLU A 122 -21.76 8.76 18.66
C GLU A 122 -20.75 8.33 17.59
N ARG A 123 -19.63 9.06 17.59
CA ARG A 123 -18.43 8.73 16.79
C ARG A 123 -17.25 8.49 17.72
N VAL A 124 -16.62 7.34 17.57
CA VAL A 124 -15.38 6.98 18.26
C VAL A 124 -14.25 6.85 17.26
N ARG A 125 -13.08 7.39 17.61
CA ARG A 125 -11.86 7.27 16.82
C ARG A 125 -10.77 6.65 17.68
N ARG A 126 -9.99 5.74 17.07
CA ARG A 126 -8.78 5.18 17.68
C ARG A 126 -7.60 5.40 16.77
N ARG A 127 -6.49 5.78 17.36
CA ARG A 127 -5.22 6.05 16.68
C ARG A 127 -4.26 4.90 16.94
N TYR A 128 -3.65 4.41 15.86
CA TYR A 128 -2.63 3.38 15.88
C TYR A 128 -1.37 3.89 15.22
N LEU A 129 -0.23 3.50 15.76
CA LEU A 129 1.08 3.82 15.25
C LEU A 129 1.68 2.56 14.64
N LEU A 130 1.90 2.57 13.34
CA LEU A 130 2.47 1.48 12.56
C LEU A 130 3.93 1.81 12.28
N LYS A 131 4.83 0.83 12.47
CA LYS A 131 6.25 0.99 12.15
C LYS A 131 6.73 -0.19 11.33
N PRO A 132 6.58 -0.17 10.00
CA PRO A 132 7.00 -1.28 9.15
C PRO A 132 8.51 -1.45 9.17
N HIS A 133 8.97 -2.70 9.32
CA HIS A 133 10.38 -3.06 9.31
C HIS A 133 10.84 -3.63 7.96
N HIS A 134 9.90 -4.05 7.13
CA HIS A 134 10.18 -4.60 5.81
C HIS A 134 9.43 -3.80 4.74
N ARG A 135 10.04 -3.66 3.57
CA ARG A 135 9.35 -3.09 2.42
C ARG A 135 8.24 -4.02 1.93
N GLY A 136 7.27 -3.47 1.25
CA GLY A 136 6.19 -4.29 0.68
C GLY A 136 4.89 -3.56 0.50
N PHE A 137 3.90 -4.31 0.02
CA PHE A 137 2.51 -3.90 -0.08
C PHE A 137 1.73 -4.55 1.06
N TYR A 138 1.31 -3.77 2.01
CA TYR A 138 0.57 -4.24 3.19
C TYR A 138 -0.92 -4.01 3.00
N PRO A 139 -1.70 -5.09 2.75
CA PRO A 139 -3.15 -4.99 2.64
C PRO A 139 -3.79 -4.89 4.03
N PHE A 140 -4.80 -4.04 4.14
CA PHE A 140 -5.69 -3.93 5.30
C PHE A 140 -7.10 -4.31 4.91
N GLY A 141 -7.77 -5.07 5.78
CA GLY A 141 -9.11 -5.58 5.55
C GLY A 141 -9.13 -6.96 4.87
N PRO A 142 -10.32 -7.55 4.73
CA PRO A 142 -11.63 -7.08 5.15
C PRO A 142 -11.80 -6.95 6.66
N VAL A 143 -12.76 -6.11 7.06
CA VAL A 143 -13.08 -5.89 8.48
C VAL A 143 -14.27 -6.75 8.87
N ARG A 144 -14.16 -7.46 9.98
CA ARG A 144 -15.24 -8.27 10.56
C ARG A 144 -15.83 -7.54 11.74
N PHE A 145 -17.13 -7.38 11.71
CA PHE A 145 -17.92 -6.81 12.79
C PHE A 145 -18.72 -7.90 13.47
N ARG A 146 -18.73 -7.86 14.80
CA ARG A 146 -19.62 -8.66 15.63
C ARG A 146 -20.28 -7.75 16.64
N SER A 147 -21.59 -7.85 16.79
CA SER A 147 -22.37 -7.13 17.77
C SER A 147 -23.58 -7.95 18.15
N GLY A 148 -24.14 -7.66 19.27
CA GLY A 148 -25.34 -8.33 19.76
C GLY A 148 -26.23 -7.40 20.56
N ASP A 149 -27.30 -7.96 21.05
CA ASP A 149 -28.20 -7.30 21.95
C ASP A 149 -27.62 -7.12 23.35
N PHE A 150 -28.30 -6.36 24.18
CA PHE A 150 -27.88 -6.07 25.56
C PHE A 150 -27.89 -7.31 26.48
N PHE A 151 -28.79 -8.24 26.22
CA PHE A 151 -28.97 -9.47 27.06
C PHE A 151 -28.09 -10.63 26.56
N GLY A 152 -27.40 -10.50 25.44
CA GLY A 152 -26.56 -11.55 24.87
C GLY A 152 -27.33 -12.73 24.25
N LEU A 153 -28.62 -12.57 23.97
CA LEU A 153 -29.46 -13.59 23.35
C LEU A 153 -29.17 -13.81 21.88
N PHE A 154 -28.78 -12.73 21.18
CA PHE A 154 -28.50 -12.74 19.76
C PHE A 154 -27.15 -12.11 19.43
N GLU A 155 -26.46 -12.69 18.49
CA GLU A 155 -25.23 -12.14 17.91
C GLU A 155 -25.39 -12.03 16.39
N GLN A 156 -25.00 -10.90 15.84
CA GLN A 156 -24.95 -10.67 14.42
C GLN A 156 -23.50 -10.42 13.97
N ARG A 157 -23.17 -10.91 12.78
CA ARG A 157 -21.86 -10.78 12.16
C ARG A 157 -21.99 -10.14 10.78
N GLN A 158 -21.10 -9.21 10.50
CA GLN A 158 -21.03 -8.56 9.19
C GLN A 158 -19.56 -8.47 8.75
N VAL A 159 -19.31 -8.74 7.49
CA VAL A 159 -17.98 -8.54 6.88
C VAL A 159 -18.08 -7.39 5.89
N ARG A 160 -17.24 -6.37 6.06
CA ARG A 160 -17.08 -5.29 5.09
C ARG A 160 -15.83 -5.52 4.28
N ARG A 161 -15.98 -5.58 2.96
CA ARG A 161 -14.89 -5.84 2.00
C ARG A 161 -14.07 -4.57 1.68
N GLN A 162 -14.03 -3.62 2.60
CA GLN A 162 -13.16 -2.45 2.43
C GLN A 162 -11.71 -2.92 2.52
N GLN A 163 -10.94 -2.62 1.47
CA GLN A 163 -9.51 -2.89 1.40
C GLN A 163 -8.77 -1.57 1.21
N ASP A 164 -7.72 -1.39 1.98
CA ASP A 164 -6.77 -0.30 1.86
C ASP A 164 -5.36 -0.88 1.77
N TRP A 165 -4.42 -0.09 1.27
CA TRP A 165 -3.03 -0.49 1.11
C TRP A 165 -2.10 0.53 1.73
N LEU A 166 -1.08 0.05 2.43
CA LEU A 166 0.09 0.81 2.82
C LEU A 166 1.26 0.29 1.98
N ILE A 167 1.91 1.18 1.25
CA ILE A 167 3.09 0.86 0.45
C ILE A 167 4.31 1.28 1.23
N VAL A 168 5.20 0.34 1.50
CA VAL A 168 6.44 0.57 2.23
C VAL A 168 7.60 0.47 1.26
N TYR A 169 8.26 1.58 1.02
CA TYR A 169 9.43 1.69 0.16
C TYR A 169 10.68 1.13 0.83
N PRO A 170 11.64 0.61 0.05
CA PRO A 170 12.93 0.25 0.57
C PRO A 170 13.67 1.46 1.15
N GLN A 171 14.62 1.22 2.02
CA GLN A 171 15.47 2.26 2.56
C GLN A 171 16.32 2.88 1.46
N VAL A 172 16.37 4.21 1.40
CA VAL A 172 17.25 4.97 0.52
C VAL A 172 18.35 5.56 1.38
N ARG A 173 19.62 5.25 1.03
CA ARG A 173 20.82 5.73 1.73
C ARG A 173 21.67 6.58 0.80
N PRO A 174 22.38 7.61 1.29
CA PRO A 174 23.34 8.36 0.50
C PRO A 174 24.40 7.44 -0.12
N LEU A 175 24.80 7.69 -1.38
CA LEU A 175 25.80 6.84 -2.07
C LEU A 175 27.15 6.82 -1.34
N ALA A 176 27.49 7.89 -0.63
CA ALA A 176 28.72 7.95 0.15
C ALA A 176 28.77 6.88 1.26
N GLU A 177 27.63 6.56 1.88
CA GLU A 177 27.51 5.51 2.90
C GLU A 177 27.63 4.10 2.29
N LEU A 178 27.35 3.97 1.00
CA LEU A 178 27.50 2.72 0.23
C LEU A 178 28.93 2.53 -0.32
N GLY A 179 29.87 3.42 0.02
CA GLY A 179 31.22 3.39 -0.51
C GLY A 179 31.32 3.78 -1.99
N LEU A 180 30.26 4.30 -2.57
CA LEU A 180 30.22 4.80 -3.94
C LEU A 180 30.55 6.29 -3.95
N PRO A 181 31.47 6.77 -4.82
CA PRO A 181 31.80 8.19 -4.89
C PRO A 181 30.57 8.99 -5.34
N SER A 182 30.21 10.02 -4.56
CA SER A 182 29.01 10.83 -4.81
C SER A 182 29.15 11.77 -6.01
N LYS A 183 30.36 12.01 -6.51
CA LYS A 183 30.61 12.96 -7.60
C LYS A 183 30.64 12.34 -8.99
N ASP A 184 31.01 11.11 -9.16
CA ASP A 184 30.96 10.37 -10.43
C ASP A 184 31.03 8.86 -10.15
N PRO A 185 29.91 8.19 -9.82
CA PRO A 185 29.90 6.76 -9.54
C PRO A 185 30.28 5.92 -10.78
N PHE A 186 30.40 6.54 -11.94
CA PHE A 186 30.71 5.89 -13.21
C PHE A 186 32.10 6.20 -13.75
N GLY A 187 32.95 6.89 -12.94
CA GLY A 187 34.33 7.22 -13.29
C GLY A 187 34.42 8.26 -14.44
N ASP A 188 35.64 8.83 -14.58
CA ASP A 188 36.04 9.67 -15.73
C ASP A 188 36.13 8.84 -17.04
N SER A 189 35.15 8.04 -17.34
CA SER A 189 35.07 7.51 -18.69
C SER A 189 34.71 8.68 -19.59
N LYS A 190 35.67 9.17 -20.34
CA LYS A 190 35.43 9.85 -21.59
C LYS A 190 34.62 8.90 -22.47
N ALA A 191 33.34 8.73 -22.10
CA ALA A 191 32.41 8.07 -22.99
C ALA A 191 32.47 8.83 -24.29
N TRP A 192 32.67 8.14 -25.36
CA TRP A 192 32.40 8.64 -26.71
C TRP A 192 30.90 8.97 -26.71
N GLN A 193 30.59 10.19 -26.26
CA GLN A 193 29.25 10.71 -26.24
C GLN A 193 28.85 10.91 -27.68
N HIS A 194 27.91 10.10 -28.15
CA HIS A 194 27.08 10.53 -29.26
C HIS A 194 26.28 11.74 -28.74
N ILE A 195 26.85 12.91 -28.98
CA ILE A 195 26.22 14.21 -28.68
C ILE A 195 25.05 14.30 -29.65
N PHE A 196 23.85 14.01 -29.19
CA PHE A 196 22.64 14.32 -29.95
C PHE A 196 22.46 15.81 -29.89
N GLU A 197 22.66 16.49 -31.07
CA GLU A 197 22.34 17.90 -31.21
C GLU A 197 20.82 18.08 -31.25
N ASP A 198 20.28 18.99 -30.46
CA ASP A 198 18.85 19.32 -30.49
C ASP A 198 18.57 20.32 -31.62
N PRO A 199 17.89 19.91 -32.71
CA PRO A 199 17.59 20.82 -33.83
C PRO A 199 16.71 22.01 -33.43
N ALA A 200 16.01 21.94 -32.29
CA ALA A 200 15.16 23.02 -31.80
C ALA A 200 15.95 24.13 -31.07
N ARG A 201 17.17 23.81 -30.60
CA ARG A 201 18.00 24.75 -29.83
C ARG A 201 19.26 25.11 -30.61
N THR A 202 19.29 26.32 -31.19
CA THR A 202 20.45 26.85 -31.88
C THR A 202 21.33 27.62 -30.90
N ALA A 203 22.53 27.11 -30.61
CA ALA A 203 23.53 27.77 -29.77
C ALA A 203 24.18 28.96 -30.49
N GLY A 204 24.25 28.90 -31.83
CA GLY A 204 24.89 29.91 -32.62
C GLY A 204 24.97 29.55 -34.12
N VAL A 205 25.77 30.32 -34.86
CA VAL A 205 26.10 30.05 -36.26
C VAL A 205 27.61 30.04 -36.43
N ARG A 206 28.12 29.14 -37.26
CA ARG A 206 29.52 29.07 -37.67
C ARG A 206 29.64 29.04 -39.21
N GLU A 207 30.81 29.26 -39.72
CA GLU A 207 31.05 29.13 -41.15
C GLU A 207 30.78 27.69 -41.61
N TYR A 208 30.07 27.53 -42.70
CA TYR A 208 29.69 26.24 -43.28
C TYR A 208 30.93 25.45 -43.71
N GLN A 209 30.99 24.19 -43.31
CA GLN A 209 31.99 23.23 -43.78
C GLN A 209 31.32 22.17 -44.67
N PRO A 210 32.03 21.62 -45.67
CA PRO A 210 31.46 20.62 -46.60
C PRO A 210 30.88 19.39 -45.92
N GLU A 211 31.33 19.09 -44.68
CA GLU A 211 30.86 17.99 -43.84
C GLU A 211 29.51 18.29 -43.16
N ASP A 212 29.10 19.56 -43.11
CA ASP A 212 27.81 19.97 -42.59
C ASP A 212 26.75 19.69 -43.67
N GLY A 213 25.76 18.89 -43.39
CA GLY A 213 24.68 18.66 -44.34
C GLY A 213 23.92 19.96 -44.71
N LEU A 214 23.46 20.08 -45.95
CA LEU A 214 22.74 21.25 -46.46
C LEU A 214 21.54 21.69 -45.60
N ARG A 215 20.93 20.76 -44.84
CA ARG A 215 19.83 21.05 -43.92
C ARG A 215 20.25 21.92 -42.73
N ARG A 216 21.55 22.02 -42.42
CA ARG A 216 22.08 22.83 -41.32
C ARG A 216 22.33 24.29 -41.74
N ILE A 217 22.21 24.65 -43.00
CA ILE A 217 22.45 26.00 -43.45
C ILE A 217 21.45 26.98 -42.82
N HIS A 218 22.00 28.03 -42.23
CA HIS A 218 21.22 29.14 -41.68
C HIS A 218 21.06 30.24 -42.72
N TRP A 219 20.10 30.11 -43.62
CA TRP A 219 19.90 30.96 -44.77
C TRP A 219 19.90 32.48 -44.47
N LYS A 220 19.23 32.87 -43.36
CA LYS A 220 19.15 34.26 -42.93
C LYS A 220 20.52 34.83 -42.50
N ALA A 221 21.36 34.07 -41.83
CA ALA A 221 22.72 34.49 -41.48
C ALA A 221 23.63 34.48 -42.69
N SER A 222 23.51 33.48 -43.56
CA SER A 222 24.28 33.37 -44.83
C SER A 222 24.01 34.55 -45.75
N ALA A 223 22.76 34.95 -45.88
CA ALA A 223 22.40 36.13 -46.72
C ALA A 223 22.99 37.45 -46.17
N ARG A 224 23.06 37.58 -44.84
CA ARG A 224 23.58 38.78 -44.19
C ARG A 224 25.12 38.87 -44.28
N LEU A 225 25.80 37.74 -44.16
CA LEU A 225 27.27 37.67 -44.14
C LEU A 225 27.87 37.35 -45.50
N GLN A 226 27.04 37.10 -46.50
CA GLN A 226 27.44 36.70 -47.89
C GLN A 226 28.38 35.48 -47.92
N LYS A 227 28.31 34.65 -46.91
CA LYS A 227 29.02 33.36 -46.77
C LYS A 227 28.10 32.34 -46.17
N PHE A 228 28.17 31.11 -46.63
CA PHE A 228 27.35 30.05 -46.05
C PHE A 228 27.66 29.86 -44.56
N GLN A 229 26.60 29.91 -43.74
CA GLN A 229 26.64 29.74 -42.31
C GLN A 229 25.85 28.50 -41.93
N SER A 230 26.43 27.64 -41.07
CA SER A 230 25.80 26.47 -40.49
C SER A 230 25.25 26.78 -39.11
N ARG A 231 24.09 26.21 -38.75
CA ARG A 231 23.54 26.28 -37.41
C ARG A 231 24.37 25.40 -36.49
N LEU A 232 24.84 25.95 -35.39
CA LEU A 232 25.42 25.21 -34.28
C LEU A 232 24.31 24.90 -33.29
N TYR A 233 23.98 23.63 -33.13
CA TYR A 233 22.97 23.20 -32.17
C TYR A 233 23.59 23.00 -30.80
N GLU A 234 22.81 23.24 -29.72
CA GLU A 234 23.25 22.93 -28.38
C GLU A 234 23.38 21.40 -28.20
N PRO A 235 24.52 20.92 -27.72
CA PRO A 235 24.65 19.52 -27.41
C PRO A 235 23.71 19.17 -26.25
N THR A 236 22.72 18.35 -26.52
CA THR A 236 21.82 17.85 -25.48
C THR A 236 22.32 16.50 -25.03
N THR A 237 23.01 16.46 -23.91
CA THR A 237 23.38 15.21 -23.24
C THR A 237 22.24 14.78 -22.33
N SER A 238 21.47 13.80 -22.78
CA SER A 238 20.53 13.11 -21.90
C SER A 238 21.17 11.84 -21.39
N HIS A 239 21.68 11.89 -20.17
CA HIS A 239 22.20 10.69 -19.52
C HIS A 239 21.07 9.72 -19.21
N GLN A 240 21.22 8.47 -19.65
CA GLN A 240 20.30 7.39 -19.35
C GLN A 240 21.01 6.44 -18.37
N LEU A 241 20.31 6.10 -17.29
CA LEU A 241 20.77 5.14 -16.30
C LEU A 241 19.81 3.95 -16.28
N ALA A 242 20.25 2.82 -16.79
CA ALA A 242 19.53 1.56 -16.68
C ALA A 242 20.10 0.74 -15.52
N ILE A 243 19.30 0.45 -14.52
CA ILE A 243 19.68 -0.34 -13.36
C ILE A 243 19.17 -1.76 -13.56
N PHE A 244 20.04 -2.74 -13.44
CA PHE A 244 19.69 -4.15 -13.52
C PHE A 244 19.80 -4.76 -12.12
N LEU A 245 18.66 -5.15 -11.56
CA LEU A 245 18.58 -5.83 -10.27
C LEU A 245 18.46 -7.34 -10.48
N ASN A 246 19.47 -8.08 -10.05
CA ASN A 246 19.38 -9.52 -9.95
C ASN A 246 18.91 -9.91 -8.55
N VAL A 247 17.76 -10.58 -8.44
CA VAL A 247 17.19 -11.04 -7.17
C VAL A 247 17.75 -12.40 -6.73
N ALA A 248 18.44 -13.13 -7.62
CA ALA A 248 19.03 -14.41 -7.29
C ALA A 248 20.25 -14.20 -6.38
N THR A 249 20.18 -14.73 -5.17
CA THR A 249 21.30 -14.65 -4.19
C THR A 249 22.24 -15.84 -4.26
N PHE A 250 21.88 -16.89 -4.99
CA PHE A 250 22.70 -18.05 -5.30
C PHE A 250 22.74 -18.31 -6.80
N PRO A 251 23.84 -18.85 -7.33
CA PRO A 251 23.92 -19.26 -8.73
C PRO A 251 22.88 -20.33 -9.10
N GLN A 252 22.42 -21.09 -8.11
CA GLN A 252 21.50 -22.19 -8.27
C GLN A 252 20.13 -21.83 -7.66
N PRO A 253 19.05 -21.71 -8.45
CA PRO A 253 17.74 -21.26 -7.98
C PRO A 253 17.14 -22.12 -6.86
N TRP A 254 17.43 -23.42 -6.81
CA TRP A 254 16.90 -24.35 -5.80
C TRP A 254 17.53 -24.17 -4.40
N LYS A 255 18.61 -23.41 -4.25
CA LYS A 255 19.19 -23.08 -2.95
C LYS A 255 18.41 -22.02 -2.19
N GLY A 256 17.37 -21.47 -2.80
CA GLY A 256 16.54 -20.44 -2.20
C GLY A 256 17.18 -19.05 -2.29
N ILE A 257 16.82 -18.19 -1.34
CA ILE A 257 17.20 -16.78 -1.31
C ILE A 257 17.69 -16.45 0.09
N VAL A 258 18.73 -15.63 0.18
CA VAL A 258 19.18 -15.00 1.41
C VAL A 258 18.45 -13.65 1.52
N PRO A 259 17.43 -13.51 2.40
CA PRO A 259 16.60 -12.31 2.44
C PRO A 259 17.43 -11.04 2.68
N GLN A 260 18.42 -11.10 3.55
CA GLN A 260 19.26 -9.94 3.90
C GLN A 260 20.04 -9.40 2.69
N VAL A 261 20.56 -10.30 1.85
CA VAL A 261 21.30 -9.92 0.63
C VAL A 261 20.34 -9.28 -0.38
N LEU A 262 19.14 -9.84 -0.54
CA LEU A 262 18.12 -9.27 -1.41
C LEU A 262 17.70 -7.88 -0.94
N GLU A 263 17.41 -7.70 0.35
CA GLU A 263 17.02 -6.42 0.91
C GLU A 263 18.11 -5.36 0.75
N GLU A 264 19.37 -5.73 0.94
CA GLU A 264 20.50 -4.84 0.71
C GLU A 264 20.62 -4.45 -0.77
N ALA A 265 20.53 -5.41 -1.70
CA ALA A 265 20.57 -5.15 -3.13
C ALA A 265 19.43 -4.22 -3.58
N VAL A 266 18.22 -4.40 -3.04
CA VAL A 266 17.07 -3.54 -3.31
C VAL A 266 17.29 -2.13 -2.74
N SER A 267 17.85 -2.00 -1.52
CA SER A 267 18.16 -0.72 -0.89
C SER A 267 19.24 0.04 -1.67
N VAL A 268 20.28 -0.64 -2.13
CA VAL A 268 21.32 -0.07 -3.01
C VAL A 268 20.71 0.41 -4.33
N THR A 269 19.87 -0.42 -4.94
CA THR A 269 19.16 -0.09 -6.18
C THR A 269 18.28 1.16 -6.03
N ALA A 270 17.53 1.24 -4.92
CA ALA A 270 16.70 2.40 -4.60
C ALA A 270 17.54 3.67 -4.42
N SER A 271 18.69 3.54 -3.76
CA SER A 271 19.64 4.64 -3.52
C SER A 271 20.25 5.17 -4.83
N ILE A 272 20.69 4.27 -5.70
CA ILE A 272 21.22 4.63 -7.03
C ILE A 272 20.12 5.27 -7.89
N ALA A 273 18.89 4.74 -7.85
CA ALA A 273 17.78 5.31 -8.60
C ALA A 273 17.42 6.72 -8.11
N SER A 274 17.40 6.92 -6.78
CA SER A 274 17.16 8.23 -6.18
C SER A 274 18.22 9.25 -6.58
N TYR A 275 19.50 8.86 -6.51
CA TYR A 275 20.60 9.69 -6.95
C TYR A 275 20.48 10.06 -8.44
N GLY A 276 20.26 9.07 -9.32
CA GLY A 276 20.15 9.32 -10.75
C GLY A 276 18.99 10.27 -11.11
N VAL A 277 17.85 10.17 -10.40
CA VAL A 277 16.73 11.11 -10.58
C VAL A 277 17.10 12.51 -10.09
N THR A 278 17.80 12.62 -8.96
CA THR A 278 18.30 13.90 -8.42
C THR A 278 19.25 14.58 -9.39
N GLU A 279 20.17 13.82 -10.02
CA GLU A 279 21.07 14.28 -11.06
C GLU A 279 20.40 14.45 -12.44
N ARG A 280 19.08 14.35 -12.52
CA ARG A 280 18.26 14.51 -13.72
C ARG A 280 18.54 13.50 -14.83
N TYR A 281 19.03 12.31 -14.50
CA TYR A 281 19.20 11.22 -15.45
C TYR A 281 17.82 10.60 -15.80
N GLN A 282 17.74 10.01 -16.98
CA GLN A 282 16.60 9.16 -17.35
C GLN A 282 16.81 7.79 -16.72
N VAL A 283 16.23 7.56 -15.53
CA VAL A 283 16.45 6.33 -14.80
C VAL A 283 15.43 5.27 -15.19
N GLY A 284 15.90 4.06 -15.46
CA GLY A 284 15.11 2.86 -15.66
C GLY A 284 15.54 1.74 -14.73
N LEU A 285 14.63 0.80 -14.48
CA LEU A 285 14.86 -0.38 -13.64
C LEU A 285 14.39 -1.64 -14.37
N LEU A 286 15.26 -2.62 -14.44
CA LEU A 286 14.95 -3.98 -14.87
C LEU A 286 15.33 -4.94 -13.75
N ALA A 287 14.44 -5.87 -13.41
CA ALA A 287 14.75 -6.91 -12.45
C ALA A 287 14.25 -8.25 -12.95
N ASN A 288 15.01 -9.31 -12.68
CA ASN A 288 14.59 -10.67 -12.97
C ASN A 288 13.63 -11.24 -11.91
N GLY A 289 13.29 -10.47 -10.87
CA GLY A 289 12.27 -10.81 -9.89
C GLY A 289 10.86 -10.58 -10.40
N SER A 290 9.90 -11.31 -9.82
CA SER A 290 8.47 -11.14 -10.09
C SER A 290 7.81 -10.17 -9.11
N MET A 291 6.61 -9.72 -9.47
CA MET A 291 5.69 -9.04 -8.55
C MET A 291 4.65 -10.03 -8.00
N PRO A 292 4.10 -9.80 -6.81
CA PRO A 292 3.03 -10.65 -6.28
C PRO A 292 1.86 -10.76 -7.27
N GLY A 293 1.50 -11.98 -7.66
CA GLY A 293 0.43 -12.25 -8.62
C GLY A 293 0.79 -12.09 -10.10
N SER A 294 2.07 -11.93 -10.44
CA SER A 294 2.55 -11.86 -11.82
C SER A 294 3.87 -12.63 -11.97
N ASP A 295 3.95 -13.48 -12.98
CA ASP A 295 5.17 -14.21 -13.34
C ASP A 295 6.08 -13.41 -14.29
N GLN A 296 5.74 -12.15 -14.55
CA GLN A 296 6.52 -11.31 -15.44
C GLN A 296 7.67 -10.62 -14.70
N SER A 297 8.83 -10.53 -15.38
CA SER A 297 9.96 -9.74 -14.90
C SER A 297 9.59 -8.26 -14.79
N LEU A 298 10.12 -7.62 -13.76
CA LEU A 298 9.84 -6.23 -13.48
C LEU A 298 10.61 -5.32 -14.44
N LYS A 299 9.89 -4.42 -15.14
CA LYS A 299 10.46 -3.48 -16.11
C LYS A 299 9.87 -2.09 -15.92
N VAL A 300 10.73 -1.13 -15.59
CA VAL A 300 10.40 0.31 -15.61
C VAL A 300 11.34 0.97 -16.60
N MET A 301 10.81 1.34 -17.76
CA MET A 301 11.62 1.95 -18.82
C MET A 301 12.21 3.30 -18.39
N PRO A 302 13.43 3.67 -18.86
CA PRO A 302 14.03 4.96 -18.56
C PRO A 302 13.13 6.13 -18.95
N GLY A 303 13.03 7.13 -18.08
CA GLY A 303 12.18 8.29 -18.31
C GLY A 303 12.53 9.48 -17.41
N ARG A 304 12.05 10.68 -17.80
CA ARG A 304 12.18 11.93 -17.03
C ARG A 304 10.88 12.37 -16.36
N ASN A 305 9.92 11.47 -16.22
CA ASN A 305 8.66 11.82 -15.58
C ASN A 305 8.91 12.18 -14.09
N PRO A 306 8.30 13.24 -13.54
CA PRO A 306 8.38 13.56 -12.10
C PRO A 306 8.02 12.41 -11.18
N ARG A 307 7.18 11.47 -11.65
CA ARG A 307 6.79 10.26 -10.91
C ARG A 307 7.70 9.06 -11.17
N GLN A 308 8.82 9.23 -11.88
CA GLN A 308 9.69 8.11 -12.25
C GLN A 308 10.28 7.41 -11.02
N LEU A 309 10.80 8.20 -10.07
CA LEU A 309 11.31 7.66 -8.82
C LEU A 309 10.21 6.89 -8.05
N THR A 310 9.02 7.45 -7.94
CA THR A 310 7.87 6.78 -7.28
C THR A 310 7.58 5.43 -7.93
N ARG A 311 7.55 5.36 -9.26
CA ARG A 311 7.32 4.10 -9.99
C ARG A 311 8.42 3.07 -9.71
N ILE A 312 9.68 3.50 -9.67
CA ILE A 312 10.82 2.63 -9.37
C ILE A 312 10.72 2.13 -7.91
N LEU A 313 10.43 3.00 -6.95
CA LEU A 313 10.29 2.63 -5.54
C LEU A 313 9.08 1.70 -5.31
N GLU A 314 7.95 1.93 -5.98
CA GLU A 314 6.79 1.02 -5.94
C GLU A 314 7.14 -0.35 -6.52
N ALA A 315 7.86 -0.37 -7.64
CA ALA A 315 8.33 -1.59 -8.25
C ALA A 315 9.29 -2.36 -7.33
N LEU A 316 10.24 -1.66 -6.70
CA LEU A 316 11.17 -2.25 -5.72
C LEU A 316 10.45 -2.70 -4.44
N ALA A 317 9.39 -2.00 -4.01
CA ALA A 317 8.56 -2.45 -2.89
C ALA A 317 7.83 -3.76 -3.21
N ALA A 318 7.43 -3.95 -4.47
CA ALA A 318 6.69 -5.13 -4.92
C ALA A 318 7.59 -6.32 -5.26
N VAL A 319 8.88 -6.11 -5.60
CA VAL A 319 9.74 -7.18 -6.09
C VAL A 319 9.91 -8.30 -5.06
N THR A 320 9.60 -9.52 -5.47
CA THR A 320 9.84 -10.74 -4.68
C THR A 320 11.18 -11.34 -5.05
N GLY A 321 11.69 -12.20 -4.15
CA GLY A 321 12.94 -12.93 -4.44
C GLY A 321 12.77 -14.09 -5.42
N PHE A 322 11.61 -14.27 -6.02
CA PHE A 322 11.40 -15.32 -7.02
C PHE A 322 11.91 -14.86 -8.39
N ALA A 323 13.02 -15.44 -8.83
CA ALA A 323 13.58 -15.14 -10.15
C ALA A 323 12.74 -15.79 -11.25
N THR A 324 12.23 -14.98 -12.19
CA THR A 324 11.43 -15.44 -13.34
C THR A 324 12.28 -15.78 -14.55
N ILE A 325 13.52 -15.26 -14.59
CA ILE A 325 14.51 -15.49 -15.65
C ILE A 325 15.85 -15.79 -14.99
N PRO A 326 16.56 -16.82 -15.41
CA PRO A 326 17.88 -17.17 -14.86
C PRO A 326 18.94 -16.09 -15.11
#